data_e5ca730dda3f5d3d39cc3bd05166433a
#
_entry.id   e5ca730dda3f5d3d39cc3bd05166433a
#
_cell.length_a   1.000
_cell.length_b   1.000
_cell.length_c   1.000
_cell.angle_alpha   90.00
_cell.angle_beta   90.00
_cell.angle_gamma   90.00
#
_symmetry.space_group_name_H-M   'P 1'
#
loop_
_entity.id
_entity.type
_entity.pdbx_description
1 polymer ?
#
loop_
_entity_poly.entity_id
_entity_poly.type
_entity_poly.pdbx_seq_one_letter_code
_entity_poly.pdbx_strand_id
1 'polypeptide(L)'
;MAVLVNFKICDNAKECGGIAVCPTGALSWNEEKESIEIDNDKCISCGLCDKECPIGAIMVAKNSEEYQKIKKEIDEDPRTTKDLFVDRYGAVAISDFFKIESEEIKEKAEKDCLTLIEVYNPDVAECLLKSIPIKELTKNLPKDTLFYKTESDKIIDEYNMIELPSLLVFKKGKLLGYIDGYYTTDEKEKVISKLSDIIK
;
A
#
# COMPACT_ATOMS: atom_id res chain seq x y z
N MET A 1 -18.93 -23.40 15.09
CA MET A 1 -18.73 -22.00 15.50
C MET A 1 -17.38 -21.58 14.94
N ALA A 2 -17.31 -20.43 14.29
CA ALA A 2 -16.05 -20.06 13.64
C ALA A 2 -15.94 -18.55 13.45
N VAL A 3 -14.72 -18.03 13.52
CA VAL A 3 -14.34 -16.70 13.02
C VAL A 3 -13.69 -16.87 11.63
N LEU A 4 -14.02 -15.98 10.73
CA LEU A 4 -13.42 -15.86 9.41
C LEU A 4 -12.82 -14.48 9.24
N VAL A 5 -11.72 -14.38 8.50
CA VAL A 5 -11.08 -13.10 8.16
C VAL A 5 -11.02 -12.98 6.64
N ASN A 6 -11.55 -11.88 6.13
CA ASN A 6 -11.38 -11.53 4.74
C ASN A 6 -10.00 -10.85 4.56
N PHE A 7 -8.98 -11.63 4.27
CA PHE A 7 -7.62 -11.14 4.08
C PHE A 7 -7.44 -10.27 2.83
N LYS A 8 -8.42 -10.22 1.91
CA LYS A 8 -8.39 -9.29 0.78
C LYS A 8 -8.51 -7.83 1.22
N ILE A 9 -9.14 -7.61 2.37
CA ILE A 9 -9.43 -6.27 2.90
C ILE A 9 -8.88 -6.04 4.32
N CYS A 10 -8.28 -7.04 4.94
CA CYS A 10 -7.70 -6.96 6.27
C CYS A 10 -6.30 -6.33 6.20
N ASP A 11 -6.03 -5.35 7.05
CA ASP A 11 -4.71 -4.73 7.19
C ASP A 11 -3.64 -5.72 7.68
N ASN A 12 -4.08 -6.88 8.20
CA ASN A 12 -3.22 -7.92 8.76
C ASN A 12 -2.18 -7.37 9.75
N ALA A 13 -2.62 -6.53 10.68
CA ALA A 13 -1.76 -5.82 11.62
C ALA A 13 -1.69 -6.51 12.98
N LYS A 14 -0.53 -6.43 13.63
CA LYS A 14 -0.28 -6.97 14.98
C LYS A 14 -1.17 -6.31 16.04
N GLU A 15 -1.46 -5.03 15.87
CA GLU A 15 -2.29 -4.20 16.74
C GLU A 15 -3.78 -4.33 16.46
N CYS A 16 -4.20 -5.41 15.80
CA CYS A 16 -5.60 -5.65 15.46
C CYS A 16 -6.51 -5.65 16.70
N GLY A 17 -7.51 -4.78 16.71
CA GLY A 17 -8.50 -4.70 17.80
C GLY A 17 -9.25 -6.02 18.02
N GLY A 18 -9.50 -6.78 16.96
CA GLY A 18 -10.12 -8.10 17.06
C GLY A 18 -9.29 -9.12 17.84
N ILE A 19 -7.96 -9.03 17.76
CA ILE A 19 -7.04 -9.85 18.59
C ILE A 19 -7.14 -9.41 20.05
N ALA A 20 -7.09 -8.10 20.30
CA ALA A 20 -7.07 -7.53 21.65
C ALA A 20 -8.32 -7.88 22.46
N VAL A 21 -9.49 -8.01 21.82
CA VAL A 21 -10.76 -8.30 22.50
C VAL A 21 -11.13 -9.78 22.49
N CYS A 22 -10.35 -10.66 21.86
CA CYS A 22 -10.68 -12.08 21.78
C CYS A 22 -10.46 -12.79 23.13
N PRO A 23 -11.52 -13.19 23.87
CA PRO A 23 -11.37 -13.69 25.23
C PRO A 23 -10.78 -15.09 25.30
N THR A 24 -10.77 -15.82 24.17
CA THR A 24 -10.30 -17.21 24.09
C THR A 24 -8.99 -17.34 23.33
N GLY A 25 -8.47 -16.25 22.76
CA GLY A 25 -7.30 -16.30 21.89
C GLY A 25 -7.52 -17.06 20.59
N ALA A 26 -8.78 -17.14 20.11
CA ALA A 26 -9.10 -17.71 18.81
C ALA A 26 -8.55 -16.87 17.64
N LEU A 27 -8.34 -15.60 17.86
CA LEU A 27 -7.53 -14.72 17.02
C LEU A 27 -6.26 -14.38 17.76
N SER A 28 -5.12 -14.54 17.12
CA SER A 28 -3.81 -14.23 17.67
C SER A 28 -2.88 -13.71 16.58
N TRP A 29 -1.77 -13.09 16.96
CA TRP A 29 -0.69 -12.74 16.05
C TRP A 29 0.36 -13.82 16.01
N ASN A 30 0.74 -14.25 14.83
CA ASN A 30 1.84 -15.19 14.62
C ASN A 30 3.07 -14.41 14.16
N GLU A 31 4.11 -14.34 15.01
CA GLU A 31 5.33 -13.58 14.73
C GLU A 31 6.17 -14.19 13.59
N GLU A 32 6.13 -15.52 13.40
CA GLU A 32 6.91 -16.17 12.34
C GLU A 32 6.29 -15.95 10.97
N LYS A 33 4.95 -15.88 10.91
CA LYS A 33 4.19 -15.67 9.65
C LYS A 33 3.89 -14.20 9.40
N GLU A 34 4.17 -13.34 10.38
CA GLU A 34 3.79 -11.92 10.38
C GLU A 34 2.31 -11.73 9.97
N SER A 35 1.43 -12.52 10.58
CA SER A 35 0.02 -12.59 10.19
C SER A 35 -0.89 -12.94 11.35
N ILE A 36 -2.15 -12.50 11.21
CA ILE A 36 -3.25 -12.94 12.07
C ILE A 36 -3.45 -14.44 11.88
N GLU A 37 -3.45 -15.20 12.98
CA GLU A 37 -3.73 -16.63 13.02
C GLU A 37 -5.10 -16.89 13.63
N ILE A 38 -5.82 -17.84 13.06
CA ILE A 38 -7.18 -18.22 13.47
C ILE A 38 -7.18 -19.65 14.01
N ASP A 39 -7.61 -19.81 15.25
CA ASP A 39 -7.85 -21.10 15.89
C ASP A 39 -9.36 -21.24 16.18
N ASN A 40 -10.07 -21.85 15.25
CA ASN A 40 -11.52 -22.00 15.37
C ASN A 40 -11.96 -23.02 16.43
N ASP A 41 -11.05 -23.86 16.93
CA ASP A 41 -11.36 -24.77 18.06
C ASP A 41 -11.53 -23.97 19.36
N LYS A 42 -10.88 -22.83 19.48
CA LYS A 42 -11.04 -21.90 20.60
C LYS A 42 -12.20 -20.92 20.43
N CYS A 43 -12.75 -20.77 19.23
CA CYS A 43 -13.77 -19.76 18.96
C CYS A 43 -15.12 -20.13 19.60
N ILE A 44 -15.63 -19.25 20.45
CA ILE A 44 -16.95 -19.37 21.09
C ILE A 44 -18.05 -18.55 20.37
N SER A 45 -17.74 -17.96 19.24
CA SER A 45 -18.67 -17.14 18.42
C SER A 45 -19.32 -15.99 19.20
N CYS A 46 -18.59 -15.33 20.11
CA CYS A 46 -19.12 -14.22 20.91
C CYS A 46 -19.34 -12.93 20.10
N GLY A 47 -18.71 -12.78 18.94
CA GLY A 47 -18.85 -11.63 18.04
C GLY A 47 -18.17 -10.33 18.50
N LEU A 48 -17.29 -10.38 19.50
CA LEU A 48 -16.55 -9.19 19.95
C LEU A 48 -15.57 -8.70 18.89
N CYS A 49 -14.82 -9.61 18.28
CA CYS A 49 -13.84 -9.28 17.25
C CYS A 49 -14.46 -8.71 15.96
N ASP A 50 -15.66 -9.16 15.60
CA ASP A 50 -16.44 -8.61 14.49
C ASP A 50 -16.80 -7.13 14.74
N LYS A 51 -17.26 -6.81 15.94
CA LYS A 51 -17.61 -5.44 16.32
C LYS A 51 -16.41 -4.48 16.38
N GLU A 52 -15.24 -5.00 16.72
CA GLU A 52 -14.01 -4.21 16.79
C GLU A 52 -13.32 -4.02 15.43
N CYS A 53 -13.75 -4.74 14.39
CA CYS A 53 -13.20 -4.60 13.06
C CYS A 53 -13.90 -3.46 12.30
N PRO A 54 -13.31 -2.27 12.17
CA PRO A 54 -13.97 -1.11 11.59
C PRO A 54 -14.25 -1.25 10.09
N ILE A 55 -13.57 -2.18 9.42
CA ILE A 55 -13.70 -2.43 7.98
C ILE A 55 -14.55 -3.66 7.66
N GLY A 56 -15.03 -4.37 8.68
CA GLY A 56 -15.83 -5.58 8.49
C GLY A 56 -15.06 -6.76 7.87
N ALA A 57 -13.72 -6.80 8.05
CA ALA A 57 -12.91 -7.92 7.57
C ALA A 57 -13.04 -9.16 8.44
N ILE A 58 -13.42 -9.01 9.72
CA ILE A 58 -13.62 -10.11 10.66
C ILE A 58 -15.11 -10.39 10.75
N MET A 59 -15.50 -11.64 10.55
CA MET A 59 -16.89 -12.09 10.61
C MET A 59 -16.99 -13.35 11.46
N VAL A 60 -18.13 -13.55 12.14
CA VAL A 60 -18.31 -14.66 13.07
C VAL A 60 -19.54 -15.48 12.69
N ALA A 61 -19.31 -16.76 12.41
CA ALA A 61 -20.36 -17.73 12.11
C ALA A 61 -20.77 -18.50 13.39
N LYS A 62 -22.06 -18.61 13.65
CA LYS A 62 -22.63 -19.34 14.79
C LYS A 62 -22.96 -20.80 14.45
N ASN A 63 -23.07 -21.11 13.17
CA ASN A 63 -23.38 -22.44 12.65
C ASN A 63 -22.77 -22.66 11.26
N SER A 64 -22.89 -23.88 10.73
CA SER A 64 -22.30 -24.24 9.44
C SER A 64 -22.95 -23.52 8.25
N GLU A 65 -24.22 -23.18 8.32
CA GLU A 65 -24.91 -22.45 7.26
C GLU A 65 -24.37 -21.00 7.16
N GLU A 66 -24.28 -20.31 8.29
CA GLU A 66 -23.67 -18.98 8.37
C GLU A 66 -22.21 -19.00 7.90
N TYR A 67 -21.45 -20.04 8.27
CA TYR A 67 -20.08 -20.19 7.81
C TYR A 67 -19.97 -20.23 6.28
N GLN A 68 -20.80 -21.05 5.64
CA GLN A 68 -20.79 -21.17 4.17
C GLN A 68 -21.24 -19.86 3.51
N LYS A 69 -22.22 -19.18 4.09
CA LYS A 69 -22.68 -17.88 3.60
C LYS A 69 -21.57 -16.85 3.67
N ILE A 70 -20.93 -16.68 4.84
CA ILE A 70 -19.83 -15.72 5.04
C ILE A 70 -18.66 -16.05 4.13
N LYS A 71 -18.31 -17.34 3.99
CA LYS A 71 -17.23 -17.76 3.09
C LYS A 71 -17.51 -17.35 1.66
N LYS A 72 -18.75 -17.55 1.19
CA LYS A 72 -19.16 -17.11 -0.14
C LYS A 72 -19.09 -15.60 -0.30
N GLU A 73 -19.53 -14.83 0.70
CA GLU A 73 -19.45 -13.37 0.72
C GLU A 73 -17.99 -12.90 0.62
N ILE A 74 -17.04 -13.54 1.32
CA ILE A 74 -15.60 -13.26 1.22
C ILE A 74 -15.07 -13.59 -0.18
N ASP A 75 -15.44 -14.74 -0.74
CA ASP A 75 -14.97 -15.18 -2.05
C ASP A 75 -15.48 -14.24 -3.17
N GLU A 76 -16.70 -13.74 -3.05
CA GLU A 76 -17.34 -12.82 -4.00
C GLU A 76 -17.04 -11.34 -3.73
N ASP A 77 -16.36 -10.98 -2.63
CA ASP A 77 -16.03 -9.60 -2.29
C ASP A 77 -15.03 -9.02 -3.33
N PRO A 78 -15.44 -8.01 -4.10
CA PRO A 78 -14.57 -7.41 -5.11
C PRO A 78 -13.53 -6.45 -4.51
N ARG A 79 -13.68 -6.07 -3.23
CA ARG A 79 -12.79 -5.08 -2.58
C ARG A 79 -11.41 -5.67 -2.37
N THR A 80 -10.42 -4.81 -2.46
CA THR A 80 -9.01 -5.09 -2.19
C THR A 80 -8.51 -4.19 -1.06
N THR A 81 -7.35 -4.50 -0.50
CA THR A 81 -6.68 -3.62 0.46
C THR A 81 -6.53 -2.21 -0.11
N LYS A 82 -6.23 -2.08 -1.41
CA LYS A 82 -6.12 -0.80 -2.11
C LYS A 82 -7.39 0.04 -2.01
N ASP A 83 -8.56 -0.55 -2.26
CA ASP A 83 -9.85 0.17 -2.20
C ASP A 83 -10.10 0.69 -0.79
N LEU A 84 -9.78 -0.11 0.23
CA LEU A 84 -9.95 0.28 1.62
C LEU A 84 -9.02 1.40 2.06
N PHE A 85 -7.78 1.44 1.56
CA PHE A 85 -6.87 2.53 1.89
C PHE A 85 -7.35 3.85 1.32
N VAL A 86 -7.95 3.85 0.12
CA VAL A 86 -8.61 5.03 -0.45
C VAL A 86 -9.75 5.49 0.45
N ASP A 87 -10.63 4.58 0.84
CA ASP A 87 -11.82 4.90 1.63
C ASP A 87 -11.49 5.26 3.09
N ARG A 88 -10.59 4.52 3.71
CA ARG A 88 -10.32 4.63 5.14
C ARG A 88 -9.36 5.76 5.51
N TYR A 89 -8.33 5.98 4.71
CA TYR A 89 -7.24 6.91 5.01
C TYR A 89 -7.22 8.12 4.09
N GLY A 90 -8.18 8.23 3.18
CA GLY A 90 -8.23 9.33 2.21
C GLY A 90 -7.03 9.31 1.25
N ALA A 91 -6.43 8.14 1.05
CA ALA A 91 -5.39 7.98 0.06
C ALA A 91 -5.95 8.40 -1.30
N VAL A 92 -5.31 9.36 -1.95
CA VAL A 92 -5.76 9.85 -3.25
C VAL A 92 -5.48 8.76 -4.28
N ALA A 93 -6.53 8.23 -4.90
CA ALA A 93 -6.38 7.35 -6.04
C ALA A 93 -5.45 8.03 -7.07
N ILE A 94 -4.48 7.27 -7.58
CA ILE A 94 -3.55 7.80 -8.58
C ILE A 94 -4.36 8.19 -9.79
N SER A 95 -4.23 9.44 -10.21
CA SER A 95 -4.85 9.90 -11.44
C SER A 95 -4.28 9.12 -12.61
N ASP A 96 -5.13 8.50 -13.42
CA ASP A 96 -4.72 7.77 -14.64
C ASP A 96 -3.89 8.64 -15.59
N PHE A 97 -4.03 9.95 -15.49
CA PHE A 97 -3.23 10.91 -16.28
C PHE A 97 -1.72 10.81 -16.03
N PHE A 98 -1.31 10.44 -14.83
CA PHE A 98 0.11 10.30 -14.46
C PHE A 98 0.60 8.87 -14.50
N LYS A 99 -0.29 7.91 -14.66
CA LYS A 99 0.03 6.49 -14.66
C LYS A 99 0.62 6.09 -16.01
N ILE A 100 1.72 5.37 -15.96
CA ILE A 100 2.35 4.74 -17.11
C ILE A 100 2.64 3.27 -16.81
N GLU A 101 2.74 2.46 -17.85
CA GLU A 101 3.22 1.09 -17.71
C GLU A 101 4.75 1.08 -17.52
N SER A 102 5.26 0.04 -16.88
CA SER A 102 6.70 -0.08 -16.59
C SER A 102 7.59 -0.05 -17.83
N GLU A 103 7.10 -0.58 -18.92
CA GLU A 103 7.76 -0.63 -20.23
C GLU A 103 7.91 0.76 -20.88
N GLU A 104 7.05 1.72 -20.49
CA GLU A 104 7.08 3.09 -20.99
C GLU A 104 8.14 3.98 -20.32
N ILE A 105 8.72 3.53 -19.20
CA ILE A 105 9.69 4.33 -18.43
C ILE A 105 10.80 4.89 -19.34
N LYS A 106 11.40 4.05 -20.18
CA LYS A 106 12.50 4.44 -21.07
C LYS A 106 12.06 5.52 -22.04
N GLU A 107 10.91 5.36 -22.69
CA GLU A 107 10.34 6.35 -23.60
C GLU A 107 10.07 7.70 -22.92
N LYS A 108 9.47 7.66 -21.73
CA LYS A 108 9.17 8.89 -20.98
C LYS A 108 10.43 9.58 -20.47
N ALA A 109 11.45 8.80 -20.12
CA ALA A 109 12.75 9.30 -19.65
C ALA A 109 13.59 9.98 -20.75
N GLU A 110 13.40 9.63 -22.03
CA GLU A 110 14.15 10.20 -23.17
C GLU A 110 13.83 11.67 -23.46
N LYS A 111 12.80 12.24 -22.84
CA LYS A 111 12.43 13.65 -23.03
C LYS A 111 13.58 14.60 -22.65
N ASP A 112 13.68 15.72 -23.39
CA ASP A 112 14.72 16.74 -23.16
C ASP A 112 14.39 17.67 -21.95
N CYS A 113 13.89 17.08 -20.89
CA CYS A 113 13.53 17.74 -19.65
C CYS A 113 13.81 16.84 -18.45
N LEU A 114 13.67 17.38 -17.26
CA LEU A 114 13.71 16.59 -16.04
C LEU A 114 12.45 15.72 -15.97
N THR A 115 12.62 14.43 -15.80
CA THR A 115 11.51 13.47 -15.68
C THR A 115 11.62 12.73 -14.36
N LEU A 116 10.58 12.80 -13.57
CA LEU A 116 10.43 12.13 -12.29
C LEU A 116 9.44 10.99 -12.43
N ILE A 117 9.82 9.79 -12.04
CA ILE A 117 8.95 8.60 -12.10
C ILE A 117 8.90 7.95 -10.73
N GLU A 118 7.74 8.01 -10.09
CA GLU A 118 7.48 7.29 -8.83
C GLU A 118 7.11 5.85 -9.14
N VAL A 119 7.91 4.93 -8.59
CA VAL A 119 7.63 3.49 -8.61
C VAL A 119 7.04 3.09 -7.28
N TYR A 120 5.89 2.43 -7.29
CA TYR A 120 5.18 2.03 -6.09
C TYR A 120 4.56 0.64 -6.24
N ASN A 121 4.29 0.00 -5.11
CA ASN A 121 3.54 -1.25 -5.05
C ASN A 121 2.15 -0.97 -4.45
N PRO A 122 1.06 -1.17 -5.21
CA PRO A 122 -0.30 -0.92 -4.73
C PRO A 122 -0.74 -1.87 -3.61
N ASP A 123 -0.08 -3.01 -3.46
CA ASP A 123 -0.37 -3.98 -2.40
C ASP A 123 0.34 -3.64 -1.08
N VAL A 124 1.23 -2.65 -1.09
CA VAL A 124 1.91 -2.16 0.11
C VAL A 124 1.22 -0.90 0.62
N ALA A 125 0.62 -1.02 1.79
CA ALA A 125 -0.16 0.04 2.43
C ALA A 125 0.59 1.38 2.52
N GLU A 126 1.84 1.32 2.90
CA GLU A 126 2.71 2.48 3.02
C GLU A 126 2.88 3.20 1.69
N CYS A 127 2.97 2.48 0.58
CA CYS A 127 3.04 3.08 -0.76
C CYS A 127 1.78 3.90 -1.11
N LEU A 128 0.63 3.52 -0.57
CA LEU A 128 -0.62 4.24 -0.78
C LEU A 128 -0.78 5.43 0.17
N LEU A 129 -0.30 5.29 1.41
CA LEU A 129 -0.45 6.30 2.46
C LEU A 129 0.61 7.40 2.41
N LYS A 130 1.80 7.09 1.92
CA LYS A 130 2.97 7.98 1.97
C LYS A 130 3.45 8.31 0.57
N SER A 131 2.57 8.84 -0.27
CA SER A 131 2.97 9.30 -1.59
C SER A 131 3.90 10.51 -1.49
N ILE A 132 4.88 10.57 -2.39
CA ILE A 132 5.83 11.69 -2.48
C ILE A 132 5.05 12.99 -2.70
N PRO A 133 5.37 14.07 -1.96
CA PRO A 133 4.65 15.34 -2.05
C PRO A 133 5.00 16.09 -3.33
N ILE A 134 4.47 15.62 -4.46
CA ILE A 134 4.78 16.14 -5.81
C ILE A 134 4.52 17.62 -5.94
N LYS A 135 3.41 18.13 -5.38
CA LYS A 135 3.05 19.54 -5.46
C LYS A 135 4.09 20.44 -4.81
N GLU A 136 4.72 19.97 -3.74
CA GLU A 136 5.79 20.69 -3.06
C GLU A 136 7.12 20.58 -3.81
N LEU A 137 7.42 19.41 -4.35
CA LEU A 137 8.61 19.18 -5.16
C LEU A 137 8.59 20.05 -6.42
N THR A 138 7.48 20.11 -7.12
CA THR A 138 7.35 20.85 -8.39
C THR A 138 7.49 22.36 -8.23
N LYS A 139 7.29 22.93 -7.03
CA LYS A 139 7.49 24.37 -6.80
C LYS A 139 8.94 24.83 -7.02
N ASN A 140 9.89 23.93 -6.81
CA ASN A 140 11.34 24.23 -6.88
C ASN A 140 12.02 23.60 -8.10
N LEU A 141 11.25 22.99 -9.00
CA LEU A 141 11.75 22.33 -10.20
C LEU A 141 11.50 23.18 -11.46
N PRO A 142 12.22 22.95 -12.56
CA PRO A 142 11.92 23.54 -13.85
C PRO A 142 10.45 23.33 -14.24
N LYS A 143 9.83 24.33 -14.88
CA LYS A 143 8.40 24.28 -15.22
C LYS A 143 8.03 23.20 -16.22
N ASP A 144 9.00 22.74 -16.99
CA ASP A 144 8.89 21.66 -17.97
C ASP A 144 9.16 20.26 -17.38
N THR A 145 9.34 20.16 -16.06
CA THR A 145 9.51 18.87 -15.40
C THR A 145 8.29 17.99 -15.59
N LEU A 146 8.51 16.77 -16.07
CA LEU A 146 7.47 15.76 -16.21
C LEU A 146 7.43 14.87 -14.98
N PHE A 147 6.24 14.43 -14.64
CA PHE A 147 6.01 13.53 -13.53
C PHE A 147 5.10 12.37 -13.95
N TYR A 148 5.52 11.14 -13.61
CA TYR A 148 4.76 9.92 -13.85
C TYR A 148 4.78 9.02 -12.62
N LYS A 149 3.88 8.04 -12.62
CA LYS A 149 3.80 6.97 -11.62
C LYS A 149 3.64 5.63 -12.33
N THR A 150 4.29 4.61 -11.81
CA THR A 150 4.17 3.25 -12.32
C THR A 150 4.10 2.22 -11.21
N GLU A 151 3.31 1.18 -11.44
CA GLU A 151 3.22 0.02 -10.55
C GLU A 151 4.22 -1.01 -11.02
N SER A 152 5.20 -1.38 -10.21
CA SER A 152 6.01 -2.54 -10.54
C SER A 152 7.03 -2.93 -9.47
N ASP A 153 6.98 -4.15 -9.05
CA ASP A 153 7.97 -4.85 -8.23
C ASP A 153 9.18 -5.29 -9.09
N LYS A 154 9.00 -5.44 -10.40
CA LYS A 154 10.06 -5.93 -11.32
C LYS A 154 11.13 -4.89 -11.65
N ILE A 155 10.82 -3.62 -11.44
CA ILE A 155 11.71 -2.50 -11.75
C ILE A 155 12.78 -2.33 -10.66
N ILE A 156 12.56 -2.85 -9.46
CA ILE A 156 13.51 -2.74 -8.33
C ILE A 156 14.90 -3.21 -8.74
N ASP A 157 14.98 -4.39 -9.34
CA ASP A 157 16.25 -4.97 -9.78
C ASP A 157 16.89 -4.19 -10.95
N GLU A 158 16.07 -3.71 -11.90
CA GLU A 158 16.57 -2.98 -13.08
C GLU A 158 17.27 -1.67 -12.70
N TYR A 159 16.77 -0.97 -11.68
CA TYR A 159 17.29 0.33 -11.25
C TYR A 159 18.04 0.29 -9.92
N ASN A 160 18.29 -0.91 -9.36
CA ASN A 160 18.95 -1.14 -8.07
C ASN A 160 18.30 -0.34 -6.92
N MET A 161 16.98 -0.21 -6.93
CA MET A 161 16.23 0.38 -5.83
C MET A 161 16.22 -0.56 -4.63
N ILE A 162 16.18 0.00 -3.41
CA ILE A 162 16.23 -0.78 -2.17
C ILE A 162 14.81 -0.99 -1.61
N GLU A 163 13.98 0.06 -1.68
CA GLU A 163 12.64 0.07 -1.08
C GLU A 163 11.64 0.77 -2.01
N LEU A 164 10.35 0.46 -1.82
CA LEU A 164 9.24 1.16 -2.46
C LEU A 164 8.45 1.97 -1.42
N PRO A 165 7.87 3.12 -1.80
CA PRO A 165 7.98 3.77 -3.11
C PRO A 165 9.37 4.37 -3.34
N SER A 166 9.80 4.39 -4.60
CA SER A 166 11.05 5.05 -5.02
C SER A 166 10.76 6.09 -6.09
N LEU A 167 11.49 7.20 -6.06
CA LEU A 167 11.43 8.24 -7.08
C LEU A 167 12.66 8.18 -7.97
N LEU A 168 12.49 7.73 -9.20
CA LEU A 168 13.52 7.76 -10.22
C LEU A 168 13.64 9.17 -10.82
N VAL A 169 14.86 9.65 -11.01
CA VAL A 169 15.15 10.99 -11.53
C VAL A 169 15.93 10.86 -12.84
N PHE A 170 15.30 11.23 -13.95
CA PHE A 170 15.90 11.16 -15.28
C PHE A 170 16.10 12.53 -15.88
N LYS A 171 17.09 12.64 -16.77
CA LYS A 171 17.31 13.77 -17.65
C LYS A 171 17.89 13.28 -18.98
N LYS A 172 17.20 13.56 -20.10
CA LYS A 172 17.63 13.15 -21.45
C LYS A 172 17.95 11.66 -21.55
N GLY A 173 17.08 10.81 -21.05
CA GLY A 173 17.24 9.35 -21.06
C GLY A 173 18.22 8.79 -20.03
N LYS A 174 18.98 9.65 -19.34
CA LYS A 174 19.96 9.22 -18.35
C LYS A 174 19.35 9.24 -16.96
N LEU A 175 19.43 8.12 -16.22
CA LEU A 175 19.15 8.08 -14.80
C LEU A 175 20.22 8.88 -14.04
N LEU A 176 19.81 9.92 -13.36
CA LEU A 176 20.69 10.75 -12.50
C LEU A 176 20.83 10.12 -11.11
N GLY A 177 19.78 9.51 -10.61
CA GLY A 177 19.71 8.88 -9.30
C GLY A 177 18.27 8.54 -8.93
N TYR A 178 18.08 8.08 -7.70
CA TYR A 178 16.77 7.76 -7.16
C TYR A 178 16.69 8.11 -5.67
N ILE A 179 15.47 8.22 -5.17
CA ILE A 179 15.18 8.46 -3.77
C ILE A 179 14.28 7.33 -3.28
N ASP A 180 14.79 6.50 -2.36
CA ASP A 180 14.07 5.37 -1.78
C ASP A 180 13.30 5.74 -0.52
N GLY A 181 12.30 4.91 -0.25
CA GLY A 181 11.62 4.83 1.03
C GLY A 181 10.46 5.79 1.18
N TYR A 182 9.89 5.73 2.34
CA TYR A 182 8.70 6.49 2.70
C TYR A 182 9.07 7.82 3.31
N TYR A 183 8.32 8.84 2.92
CA TYR A 183 8.43 10.17 3.51
C TYR A 183 7.08 10.58 4.07
N THR A 184 7.04 10.84 5.34
CA THR A 184 5.89 11.47 5.97
C THR A 184 5.82 12.94 5.54
N THR A 185 4.68 13.58 5.76
CA THR A 185 4.49 15.02 5.45
C THR A 185 5.56 15.89 6.12
N ASP A 186 6.02 15.48 7.31
CA ASP A 186 7.04 16.19 8.09
C ASP A 186 8.45 16.03 7.52
N GLU A 187 8.68 15.03 6.66
CA GLU A 187 9.98 14.74 6.05
C GLU A 187 10.14 15.30 4.64
N LYS A 188 9.17 16.07 4.14
CA LYS A 188 9.21 16.63 2.78
C LYS A 188 10.50 17.39 2.46
N GLU A 189 11.06 18.10 3.43
CA GLU A 189 12.31 18.84 3.25
C GLU A 189 13.52 17.93 2.98
N LYS A 190 13.52 16.72 3.54
CA LYS A 190 14.54 15.70 3.24
C LYS A 190 14.47 15.27 1.78
N VAL A 191 13.26 15.04 1.26
CA VAL A 191 13.05 14.65 -0.14
C VAL A 191 13.50 15.75 -1.08
N ILE A 192 13.13 17.01 -0.79
CA ILE A 192 13.53 18.18 -1.57
C ILE A 192 15.05 18.31 -1.59
N SER A 193 15.71 18.15 -0.43
CA SER A 193 17.17 18.22 -0.34
C SER A 193 17.85 17.12 -1.16
N LYS A 194 17.44 15.86 -1.00
CA LYS A 194 17.96 14.72 -1.77
C LYS A 194 17.77 14.92 -3.27
N LEU A 195 16.59 15.39 -3.68
CA LEU A 195 16.30 15.66 -5.09
C LEU A 195 17.21 16.76 -5.63
N SER A 196 17.42 17.84 -4.87
CA SER A 196 18.31 18.94 -5.24
C SER A 196 19.76 18.48 -5.42
N ASP A 197 20.20 17.51 -4.60
CA ASP A 197 21.57 16.96 -4.71
C ASP A 197 21.74 16.04 -5.93
N ILE A 198 20.70 15.32 -6.33
CA ILE A 198 20.70 14.47 -7.52
C ILE A 198 20.71 15.31 -8.83
N ILE A 199 20.05 16.46 -8.82
CA ILE A 199 19.87 17.31 -10.02
C ILE A 199 21.08 18.22 -10.31
N LYS A 200 21.93 18.47 -9.31
CA LYS A 200 23.16 19.29 -9.46
C LYS A 200 24.15 18.64 -10.40
#